data_2dd17e833318cb392caea6b41e452a2d
#
_entry.id   2dd17e833318cb392caea6b41e452a2d
#
_cell.length_a   1.000
_cell.length_b   1.000
_cell.length_c   1.000
_cell.angle_alpha   90.00
_cell.angle_beta   90.00
_cell.angle_gamma   90.00
#
_symmetry.space_group_name_H-M   'P 1'
#
loop_
_entity.id
_entity.type
_entity.pdbx_description
1 polymer ?
#
loop_
_entity_poly.entity_id
_entity_poly.type
_entity_poly.pdbx_seq_one_letter_code
_entity_poly.pdbx_strand_id
1 'polypeptide(L)'
;MAVIGCGGVGVAAIQIAKAMGATVIATSGSADKLGKLAAAGADHGIQTRKGDFAEKVKELTGGKGVDLAINLVGGTIFPELVRSLARKGRIGIVGYVDGVLHADMDLHALHASRFVVFGVSNSKATPDEKAAAMRDFIRDVAPLLRDGRIKPMVDKVFPFDQYEGIKIHDWDKWEDPFRLTMDAYWK
;
A
#
# COMPACT_ATOMS: atom_id res chain seq x y z
N MET A 1 4.08 5.54 10.36
CA MET A 1 3.18 5.13 9.24
C MET A 1 3.03 3.63 9.23
N ALA A 2 1.85 3.07 8.92
CA ALA A 2 1.70 1.65 8.64
C ALA A 2 1.46 1.43 7.14
N VAL A 3 2.13 0.44 6.55
CA VAL A 3 1.91 0.00 5.17
C VAL A 3 1.41 -1.43 5.20
N ILE A 4 0.25 -1.67 4.62
CA ILE A 4 -0.40 -2.96 4.60
C ILE A 4 -0.41 -3.49 3.17
N GLY A 5 0.27 -4.61 2.97
CA GLY A 5 0.50 -5.21 1.66
C GLY A 5 1.95 -5.06 1.20
N CYS A 6 2.47 -6.11 0.60
CA CYS A 6 3.89 -6.26 0.30
C CYS A 6 4.20 -6.47 -1.19
N GLY A 7 3.28 -6.05 -2.06
CA GLY A 7 3.53 -5.98 -3.51
C GLY A 7 4.36 -4.75 -3.89
N GLY A 8 4.57 -4.53 -5.19
CA GLY A 8 5.38 -3.41 -5.70
C GLY A 8 4.97 -2.04 -5.16
N VAL A 9 3.66 -1.77 -5.07
CA VAL A 9 3.14 -0.50 -4.50
C VAL A 9 3.47 -0.38 -3.02
N GLY A 10 3.35 -1.46 -2.24
CA GLY A 10 3.68 -1.46 -0.81
C GLY A 10 5.17 -1.20 -0.56
N VAL A 11 6.04 -1.85 -1.34
CA VAL A 11 7.50 -1.63 -1.26
C VAL A 11 7.86 -0.19 -1.63
N ALA A 12 7.26 0.37 -2.67
CA ALA A 12 7.48 1.77 -3.05
C ALA A 12 7.04 2.73 -1.92
N ALA A 13 5.86 2.48 -1.33
CA ALA A 13 5.34 3.27 -0.21
C ALA A 13 6.27 3.21 1.02
N ILE A 14 6.82 2.04 1.35
CA ILE A 14 7.79 1.86 2.45
C ILE A 14 9.03 2.72 2.20
N GLN A 15 9.65 2.60 1.02
CA GLN A 15 10.87 3.32 0.69
C GLN A 15 10.66 4.84 0.67
N ILE A 16 9.57 5.31 0.07
CA ILE A 16 9.21 6.73 0.02
C ILE A 16 9.03 7.26 1.45
N ALA A 17 8.22 6.59 2.27
CA ALA A 17 7.97 7.02 3.63
C ALA A 17 9.26 7.03 4.46
N LYS A 18 10.10 6.02 4.31
CA LYS A 18 11.38 5.97 5.01
C LYS A 18 12.31 7.09 4.58
N ALA A 19 12.40 7.36 3.28
CA ALA A 19 13.20 8.47 2.74
C ALA A 19 12.70 9.85 3.20
N MET A 20 11.40 9.96 3.52
CA MET A 20 10.77 11.15 4.11
C MET A 20 10.87 11.19 5.66
N GLY A 21 11.61 10.28 6.29
CA GLY A 21 11.86 10.27 7.74
C GLY A 21 10.77 9.64 8.59
N ALA A 22 9.80 8.92 8.00
CA ALA A 22 8.77 8.25 8.76
C ALA A 22 9.30 6.96 9.43
N THR A 23 8.76 6.61 10.60
CA THR A 23 8.84 5.25 11.13
C THR A 23 7.81 4.38 10.41
N VAL A 24 8.24 3.28 9.82
CA VAL A 24 7.43 2.43 8.97
C VAL A 24 7.18 1.07 9.60
N ILE A 25 5.90 0.72 9.77
CA ILE A 25 5.45 -0.60 10.19
C ILE A 25 4.86 -1.28 8.95
N ALA A 26 5.37 -2.46 8.59
CA ALA A 26 4.87 -3.24 7.47
C ALA A 26 4.18 -4.51 7.94
N THR A 27 3.13 -4.94 7.25
CA THR A 27 2.47 -6.21 7.54
C THR A 27 2.53 -7.17 6.36
N SER A 28 2.68 -8.46 6.64
CA SER A 28 2.66 -9.52 5.63
C SER A 28 2.19 -10.83 6.23
N GLY A 29 1.50 -11.65 5.42
CA GLY A 29 1.17 -13.03 5.80
C GLY A 29 2.36 -14.00 5.72
N SER A 30 3.52 -13.57 5.21
CA SER A 30 4.71 -14.40 5.00
C SER A 30 5.91 -13.80 5.73
N ALA A 31 6.61 -14.64 6.51
CA ALA A 31 7.85 -14.26 7.18
C ALA A 31 8.95 -13.88 6.18
N ASP A 32 9.09 -14.62 5.08
CA ASP A 32 10.09 -14.35 4.04
C ASP A 32 9.89 -12.96 3.42
N LYS A 33 8.62 -12.59 3.18
CA LYS A 33 8.30 -11.25 2.68
C LYS A 33 8.64 -10.15 3.68
N LEU A 34 8.49 -10.40 4.99
CA LEU A 34 8.86 -9.42 6.02
C LEU A 34 10.35 -9.10 5.99
N GLY A 35 11.22 -10.10 5.75
CA GLY A 35 12.66 -9.87 5.56
C GLY A 35 12.96 -8.93 4.39
N LYS A 36 12.27 -9.12 3.24
CA LYS A 36 12.38 -8.23 2.08
C LYS A 36 11.87 -6.81 2.38
N LEU A 37 10.80 -6.67 3.18
CA LEU A 37 10.26 -5.37 3.57
C LEU A 37 11.18 -4.62 4.54
N ALA A 38 11.84 -5.34 5.46
CA ALA A 38 12.86 -4.76 6.32
C ALA A 38 14.05 -4.24 5.49
N ALA A 39 14.52 -5.00 4.49
CA ALA A 39 15.54 -4.55 3.56
C ALA A 39 15.10 -3.33 2.71
N ALA A 40 13.80 -3.19 2.47
CA ALA A 40 13.22 -2.01 1.80
C ALA A 40 13.08 -0.79 2.73
N GLY A 41 13.38 -0.91 4.02
CA GLY A 41 13.37 0.19 4.99
C GLY A 41 12.20 0.17 5.98
N ALA A 42 11.43 -0.92 6.09
CA ALA A 42 10.47 -1.04 7.18
C ALA A 42 11.20 -1.20 8.51
N ASP A 43 10.86 -0.38 9.50
CA ASP A 43 11.45 -0.43 10.85
C ASP A 43 10.89 -1.60 11.66
N HIS A 44 9.63 -1.95 11.42
CA HIS A 44 8.96 -3.05 12.10
C HIS A 44 8.16 -3.88 11.10
N GLY A 45 8.18 -5.20 11.29
CA GLY A 45 7.39 -6.16 10.54
C GLY A 45 6.37 -6.86 11.44
N ILE A 46 5.12 -6.94 11.02
CA ILE A 46 4.09 -7.71 11.71
C ILE A 46 3.63 -8.83 10.79
N GLN A 47 3.82 -10.07 11.21
CA GLN A 47 3.28 -11.22 10.49
C GLN A 47 1.83 -11.43 10.88
N THR A 48 0.94 -11.25 9.92
CA THR A 48 -0.49 -11.51 10.11
C THR A 48 -1.16 -11.94 8.80
N ARG A 49 -2.10 -12.87 8.88
CA ARG A 49 -3.01 -13.27 7.79
C ARG A 49 -4.47 -12.96 8.10
N LYS A 50 -4.79 -12.65 9.36
CA LYS A 50 -6.16 -12.52 9.86
C LYS A 50 -6.57 -11.08 10.16
N GLY A 51 -5.67 -10.13 9.95
CA GLY A 51 -5.95 -8.74 10.29
C GLY A 51 -6.05 -8.50 11.80
N ASP A 52 -5.15 -9.08 12.57
CA ASP A 52 -5.08 -9.00 14.05
C ASP A 52 -3.82 -8.23 14.49
N PHE A 53 -3.59 -7.07 13.93
CA PHE A 53 -2.35 -6.31 14.10
C PHE A 53 -2.49 -5.00 14.89
N ALA A 54 -3.70 -4.55 15.19
CA ALA A 54 -3.89 -3.23 15.80
C ALA A 54 -3.21 -3.08 17.15
N GLU A 55 -3.32 -4.10 18.01
CA GLU A 55 -2.69 -4.07 19.33
C GLU A 55 -1.15 -4.04 19.21
N LYS A 56 -0.60 -4.79 18.25
CA LYS A 56 0.84 -4.75 18.01
C LYS A 56 1.32 -3.41 17.46
N VAL A 57 0.53 -2.77 16.60
CA VAL A 57 0.80 -1.41 16.13
C VAL A 57 0.80 -0.43 17.29
N LYS A 58 -0.17 -0.52 18.20
CA LYS A 58 -0.22 0.33 19.40
C LYS A 58 0.99 0.09 20.30
N GLU A 59 1.36 -1.15 20.54
CA GLU A 59 2.55 -1.48 21.32
C GLU A 59 3.80 -0.80 20.73
N LEU A 60 4.03 -0.96 19.41
CA LEU A 60 5.17 -0.38 18.69
C LEU A 60 5.17 1.15 18.64
N THR A 61 4.02 1.78 18.87
CA THR A 61 3.85 3.24 18.83
C THR A 61 3.63 3.86 20.21
N GLY A 62 3.88 3.11 21.29
CA GLY A 62 3.66 3.59 22.65
C GLY A 62 2.19 3.96 22.94
N GLY A 63 1.24 3.21 22.41
CA GLY A 63 -0.19 3.39 22.57
C GLY A 63 -0.83 4.43 21.64
N LYS A 64 -0.05 5.17 20.87
CA LYS A 64 -0.56 6.28 20.02
C LYS A 64 -1.26 5.80 18.74
N GLY A 65 -0.80 4.72 18.15
CA GLY A 65 -1.20 4.30 16.82
C GLY A 65 -0.40 5.02 15.71
N VAL A 66 -0.83 4.86 14.45
CA VAL A 66 -0.16 5.41 13.27
C VAL A 66 -0.89 6.62 12.70
N ASP A 67 -0.14 7.60 12.21
CA ASP A 67 -0.70 8.82 11.61
C ASP A 67 -1.23 8.58 10.19
N LEU A 68 -0.67 7.59 9.48
CA LEU A 68 -1.08 7.22 8.12
C LEU A 68 -1.04 5.71 7.97
N ALA A 69 -2.11 5.13 7.46
CA ALA A 69 -2.18 3.75 7.00
C ALA A 69 -2.45 3.69 5.50
N ILE A 70 -1.73 2.81 4.79
CA ILE A 70 -1.93 2.53 3.36
C ILE A 70 -2.53 1.15 3.23
N ASN A 71 -3.77 1.08 2.76
CA ASN A 71 -4.49 -0.16 2.56
C ASN A 71 -4.38 -0.61 1.09
N LEU A 72 -3.68 -1.72 0.87
CA LEU A 72 -3.54 -2.39 -0.42
C LEU A 72 -4.34 -3.72 -0.45
N VAL A 73 -4.87 -4.15 0.69
CA VAL A 73 -5.52 -5.46 0.84
C VAL A 73 -7.00 -5.38 0.57
N GLY A 74 -7.72 -4.50 1.25
CA GLY A 74 -9.15 -4.33 1.06
C GLY A 74 -9.96 -4.32 2.35
N GLY A 75 -11.21 -4.79 2.27
CA GLY A 75 -12.18 -4.67 3.34
C GLY A 75 -11.90 -5.57 4.54
N THR A 76 -11.28 -6.75 4.35
CA THR A 76 -11.04 -7.71 5.44
C THR A 76 -10.21 -7.15 6.58
N ILE A 77 -9.28 -6.26 6.29
CA ILE A 77 -8.37 -5.67 7.29
C ILE A 77 -8.78 -4.25 7.71
N PHE A 78 -9.79 -3.67 7.06
CA PHE A 78 -10.16 -2.26 7.28
C PHE A 78 -10.52 -1.95 8.74
N PRO A 79 -11.30 -2.78 9.47
CA PRO A 79 -11.58 -2.53 10.89
C PRO A 79 -10.31 -2.49 11.76
N GLU A 80 -9.32 -3.35 11.45
CA GLU A 80 -8.04 -3.35 12.15
C GLU A 80 -7.23 -2.06 11.88
N LEU A 81 -7.26 -1.59 10.62
CA LEU A 81 -6.63 -0.33 10.27
C LEU A 81 -7.21 0.83 11.06
N VAL A 82 -8.55 0.89 11.19
CA VAL A 82 -9.23 1.92 11.99
C VAL A 82 -8.76 1.87 13.44
N ARG A 83 -8.69 0.68 14.04
CA ARG A 83 -8.18 0.49 15.42
C ARG A 83 -6.71 0.85 15.59
N SER A 84 -5.92 0.77 14.51
CA SER A 84 -4.49 1.07 14.51
C SER A 84 -4.17 2.56 14.45
N LEU A 85 -5.13 3.41 14.11
CA LEU A 85 -4.89 4.83 13.88
C LEU A 85 -4.64 5.62 15.16
N ALA A 86 -3.74 6.56 15.06
CA ALA A 86 -3.59 7.66 16.01
C ALA A 86 -4.72 8.68 15.83
N ARG A 87 -4.95 9.53 16.83
CA ARG A 87 -5.89 10.66 16.71
C ARG A 87 -5.52 11.53 15.51
N LYS A 88 -6.50 11.87 14.67
CA LYS A 88 -6.35 12.53 13.36
C LYS A 88 -5.62 11.67 12.32
N GLY A 89 -5.51 10.37 12.57
CA GLY A 89 -4.90 9.44 11.63
C GLY A 89 -5.69 9.34 10.31
N ARG A 90 -5.01 8.90 9.27
CA ARG A 90 -5.52 8.85 7.91
C ARG A 90 -5.37 7.45 7.34
N ILE A 91 -6.36 7.01 6.56
CA ILE A 91 -6.28 5.75 5.78
C ILE A 91 -6.40 6.08 4.30
N GLY A 92 -5.39 5.72 3.52
CA GLY A 92 -5.46 5.72 2.06
C GLY A 92 -5.88 4.33 1.56
N ILE A 93 -7.02 4.25 0.86
CA ILE A 93 -7.47 3.03 0.19
C ILE A 93 -6.88 3.03 -1.21
N VAL A 94 -5.92 2.14 -1.45
CA VAL A 94 -5.16 2.06 -2.72
C VAL A 94 -5.53 0.83 -3.53
N GLY A 95 -5.97 -0.25 -2.86
CA GLY A 95 -6.36 -1.49 -3.50
C GLY A 95 -7.22 -2.39 -2.62
N TYR A 96 -7.69 -3.46 -3.21
CA TYR A 96 -8.57 -4.45 -2.58
C TYR A 96 -8.27 -5.86 -3.14
N VAL A 97 -7.00 -6.29 -2.98
CA VAL A 97 -6.55 -7.61 -3.46
C VAL A 97 -7.25 -8.79 -2.79
N ASP A 98 -7.95 -8.58 -1.67
CA ASP A 98 -8.80 -9.57 -1.03
C ASP A 98 -10.18 -9.71 -1.69
N GLY A 99 -10.52 -8.84 -2.66
CA GLY A 99 -11.83 -8.79 -3.33
C GLY A 99 -12.96 -8.26 -2.46
N VAL A 100 -12.70 -7.86 -1.22
CA VAL A 100 -13.73 -7.36 -0.29
C VAL A 100 -13.86 -5.85 -0.41
N LEU A 101 -14.95 -5.42 -1.06
CA LEU A 101 -15.21 -4.01 -1.40
C LEU A 101 -16.01 -3.27 -0.32
N HIS A 102 -16.53 -3.98 0.66
CA HIS A 102 -17.35 -3.41 1.75
C HIS A 102 -16.73 -3.75 3.10
N ALA A 103 -16.73 -2.79 4.01
CA ALA A 103 -16.26 -2.98 5.37
C ALA A 103 -17.02 -2.08 6.34
N ASP A 104 -17.21 -2.55 7.57
CA ASP A 104 -17.82 -1.77 8.64
C ASP A 104 -16.87 -0.69 9.12
N MET A 105 -17.44 0.48 9.40
CA MET A 105 -16.75 1.63 9.97
C MET A 105 -17.34 1.99 11.34
N ASP A 106 -16.50 2.04 12.35
CA ASP A 106 -16.87 2.61 13.65
C ASP A 106 -17.00 4.14 13.51
N LEU A 107 -18.25 4.61 13.38
CA LEU A 107 -18.55 6.04 13.22
C LEU A 107 -18.24 6.84 14.46
N HIS A 108 -18.34 6.24 15.66
CA HIS A 108 -17.94 6.92 16.90
C HIS A 108 -16.43 7.15 16.92
N ALA A 109 -15.63 6.14 16.59
CA ALA A 109 -14.17 6.27 16.50
C ALA A 109 -13.77 7.29 15.43
N LEU A 110 -14.40 7.24 14.23
CA LEU A 110 -14.17 8.21 13.16
C LEU A 110 -14.39 9.65 13.64
N HIS A 111 -15.54 9.92 14.25
CA HIS A 111 -15.91 11.24 14.74
C HIS A 111 -15.02 11.71 15.90
N ALA A 112 -14.91 10.91 16.97
CA ALA A 112 -14.20 11.27 18.19
C ALA A 112 -12.69 11.46 17.96
N SER A 113 -12.09 10.62 17.12
CA SER A 113 -10.67 10.68 16.81
C SER A 113 -10.34 11.53 15.57
N ARG A 114 -11.36 12.04 14.87
CA ARG A 114 -11.21 12.89 13.68
C ARG A 114 -10.38 12.21 12.58
N PHE A 115 -10.68 10.94 12.29
CA PHE A 115 -10.01 10.17 11.25
C PHE A 115 -10.37 10.70 9.86
N VAL A 116 -9.49 10.43 8.89
CA VAL A 116 -9.71 10.71 7.47
C VAL A 116 -9.54 9.42 6.69
N VAL A 117 -10.54 9.05 5.89
CA VAL A 117 -10.46 7.94 4.93
C VAL A 117 -10.56 8.53 3.53
N PHE A 118 -9.63 8.19 2.66
CA PHE A 118 -9.59 8.70 1.29
C PHE A 118 -9.18 7.61 0.30
N GLY A 119 -9.72 7.69 -0.92
CA GLY A 119 -9.37 6.81 -2.03
C GLY A 119 -8.14 7.31 -2.77
N VAL A 120 -7.36 6.37 -3.30
CA VAL A 120 -6.21 6.64 -4.18
C VAL A 120 -6.38 5.77 -5.43
N SER A 121 -6.69 6.38 -6.56
CA SER A 121 -6.88 5.67 -7.82
C SER A 121 -6.47 6.54 -9.01
N ASN A 122 -5.78 5.94 -9.96
CA ASN A 122 -5.40 6.59 -11.21
C ASN A 122 -6.34 6.26 -12.38
N SER A 123 -7.25 5.29 -12.21
CA SER A 123 -8.11 4.79 -13.30
C SER A 123 -9.06 5.85 -13.85
N LYS A 124 -9.55 6.74 -12.98
CA LYS A 124 -10.46 7.83 -13.34
C LYS A 124 -9.83 9.23 -13.22
N ALA A 125 -8.51 9.28 -12.97
CA ALA A 125 -7.81 10.54 -12.83
C ALA A 125 -7.79 11.30 -14.17
N THR A 126 -8.14 12.58 -14.13
CA THR A 126 -8.06 13.47 -15.28
C THR A 126 -6.62 13.73 -15.72
N PRO A 127 -6.38 14.22 -16.94
CA PRO A 127 -5.05 14.63 -17.38
C PRO A 127 -4.40 15.66 -16.43
N ASP A 128 -5.16 16.61 -15.91
CA ASP A 128 -4.67 17.65 -15.01
C ASP A 128 -4.26 17.07 -13.63
N GLU A 129 -5.05 16.14 -13.09
CA GLU A 129 -4.71 15.42 -11.85
C GLU A 129 -3.44 14.58 -12.03
N LYS A 130 -3.30 13.87 -13.17
CA LYS A 130 -2.08 13.12 -13.51
C LYS A 130 -0.88 14.03 -13.64
N ALA A 131 -1.05 15.19 -14.30
CA ALA A 131 0.01 16.17 -14.45
C ALA A 131 0.42 16.78 -13.09
N ALA A 132 -0.54 17.05 -12.20
CA ALA A 132 -0.27 17.52 -10.85
C ALA A 132 0.51 16.47 -10.04
N ALA A 133 0.07 15.21 -10.03
CA ALA A 133 0.76 14.11 -9.37
C ALA A 133 2.18 13.92 -9.91
N MET A 134 2.39 14.07 -11.23
CA MET A 134 3.71 13.99 -11.84
C MET A 134 4.62 15.13 -11.40
N ARG A 135 4.12 16.36 -11.30
CA ARG A 135 4.90 17.49 -10.76
C ARG A 135 5.35 17.23 -9.31
N ASP A 136 4.45 16.72 -8.47
CA ASP A 136 4.76 16.37 -7.09
C ASP A 136 5.78 15.22 -7.04
N PHE A 137 5.63 14.20 -7.87
CA PHE A 137 6.60 13.12 -7.99
C PHE A 137 7.99 13.62 -8.41
N ILE A 138 8.07 14.49 -9.40
CA ILE A 138 9.35 15.06 -9.86
C ILE A 138 10.03 15.88 -8.77
N ARG A 139 9.23 16.62 -8.00
CA ARG A 139 9.75 17.45 -6.90
C ARG A 139 10.22 16.60 -5.72
N ASP A 140 9.42 15.63 -5.28
CA ASP A 140 9.60 14.99 -3.97
C ASP A 140 10.22 13.59 -4.06
N VAL A 141 9.99 12.85 -5.14
CA VAL A 141 10.38 11.43 -5.26
C VAL A 141 11.52 11.21 -6.26
N ALA A 142 11.51 11.89 -7.40
CA ALA A 142 12.55 11.70 -8.42
C ALA A 142 13.98 11.97 -7.91
N PRO A 143 14.25 12.94 -7.03
CA PRO A 143 15.57 13.10 -6.41
C PRO A 143 15.99 11.88 -5.58
N LEU A 144 15.05 11.23 -4.88
CA LEU A 144 15.31 10.05 -4.06
C LEU A 144 15.69 8.82 -4.91
N LEU A 145 15.13 8.72 -6.11
CA LEU A 145 15.53 7.69 -7.09
C LEU A 145 16.92 7.97 -7.67
N ARG A 146 17.20 9.23 -7.98
CA ARG A 146 18.46 9.65 -8.59
C ARG A 146 19.65 9.44 -7.66
N ASP A 147 19.51 9.73 -6.39
CA ASP A 147 20.56 9.54 -5.39
C ASP A 147 20.57 8.15 -4.74
N GLY A 148 19.70 7.25 -5.21
CA GLY A 148 19.68 5.83 -4.82
C GLY A 148 19.09 5.54 -3.45
N ARG A 149 18.42 6.51 -2.82
CA ARG A 149 17.67 6.29 -1.57
C ARG A 149 16.42 5.43 -1.76
N ILE A 150 15.86 5.47 -2.96
CA ILE A 150 14.78 4.58 -3.40
C ILE A 150 15.30 3.77 -4.59
N LYS A 151 15.06 2.48 -4.58
CA LYS A 151 15.46 1.56 -5.67
C LYS A 151 14.30 0.68 -6.06
N PRO A 152 14.00 0.53 -7.36
CA PRO A 152 13.01 -0.45 -7.81
C PRO A 152 13.44 -1.86 -7.36
N MET A 153 12.51 -2.60 -6.74
CA MET A 153 12.72 -4.02 -6.44
C MET A 153 12.25 -4.83 -7.65
N VAL A 154 13.19 -5.19 -8.52
CA VAL A 154 12.91 -6.01 -9.68
C VAL A 154 12.98 -7.48 -9.27
N ASP A 155 11.88 -8.21 -9.41
CA ASP A 155 11.83 -9.64 -9.09
C ASP A 155 12.49 -10.47 -10.19
N LYS A 156 12.16 -10.20 -11.47
CA LYS A 156 12.71 -10.92 -12.62
C LYS A 156 12.78 -10.03 -13.86
N VAL A 157 13.82 -10.20 -14.62
CA VAL A 157 13.98 -9.57 -15.94
C VAL A 157 13.76 -10.64 -17.01
N PHE A 158 12.94 -10.32 -17.99
CA PHE A 158 12.65 -11.19 -19.13
C PHE A 158 13.18 -10.57 -20.41
N PRO A 159 13.75 -11.37 -21.33
CA PRO A 159 14.02 -10.92 -22.69
C PRO A 159 12.74 -10.44 -23.39
N PHE A 160 12.86 -9.47 -24.29
CA PHE A 160 11.70 -8.87 -24.95
C PHE A 160 10.88 -9.88 -25.78
N ASP A 161 11.54 -10.88 -26.38
CA ASP A 161 10.93 -11.95 -27.15
C ASP A 161 10.20 -13.01 -26.32
N GLN A 162 10.30 -12.95 -24.98
CA GLN A 162 9.65 -13.90 -24.07
C GLN A 162 8.41 -13.30 -23.36
N TYR A 163 7.97 -12.10 -23.73
CA TYR A 163 6.87 -11.42 -23.02
C TYR A 163 5.53 -12.16 -23.11
N GLU A 164 5.25 -12.86 -24.21
CA GLU A 164 3.98 -13.59 -24.42
C GLU A 164 3.76 -14.78 -23.47
N GLY A 165 4.84 -15.35 -22.94
CA GLY A 165 4.80 -16.47 -21.98
C GLY A 165 4.85 -16.04 -20.51
N ILE A 166 4.93 -14.75 -20.23
CA ILE A 166 5.05 -14.25 -18.85
C ILE A 166 3.67 -14.29 -18.20
N LYS A 167 3.46 -15.32 -17.39
CA LYS A 167 2.37 -15.30 -16.42
C LYS A 167 2.71 -14.26 -15.34
N ILE A 168 2.17 -13.07 -15.47
CA ILE A 168 2.16 -12.10 -14.38
C ILE A 168 1.36 -12.74 -13.26
N HIS A 169 2.01 -12.94 -12.13
CA HIS A 169 1.57 -13.70 -10.98
C HIS A 169 0.08 -13.50 -10.67
N ASP A 170 -0.70 -14.60 -10.72
CA ASP A 170 -2.08 -14.73 -10.25
C ASP A 170 -3.18 -13.86 -10.89
N TRP A 171 -2.93 -13.21 -12.01
CA TRP A 171 -4.00 -12.53 -12.76
C TRP A 171 -5.10 -13.51 -13.25
N ASP A 172 -4.76 -14.78 -13.42
CA ASP A 172 -5.72 -15.81 -13.86
C ASP A 172 -6.78 -16.16 -12.79
N LYS A 173 -6.57 -15.73 -11.53
CA LYS A 173 -7.52 -15.91 -10.43
C LYS A 173 -8.41 -14.70 -10.17
N TRP A 174 -8.16 -13.61 -10.86
CA TRP A 174 -8.96 -12.41 -10.76
C TRP A 174 -10.11 -12.47 -11.76
N GLU A 175 -11.27 -12.86 -11.33
CA GLU A 175 -12.56 -12.58 -11.98
C GLU A 175 -12.87 -11.07 -11.82
N ASP A 176 -11.99 -10.19 -12.33
CA ASP A 176 -12.11 -8.76 -12.11
C ASP A 176 -12.58 -8.04 -13.38
N PRO A 177 -13.55 -7.11 -13.26
CA PRO A 177 -13.93 -6.22 -14.35
C PRO A 177 -12.76 -5.40 -14.93
N PHE A 178 -11.62 -5.31 -14.22
CA PHE A 178 -10.38 -4.70 -14.72
C PHE A 178 -9.74 -5.49 -15.88
N ARG A 179 -9.92 -6.80 -15.95
CA ARG A 179 -9.46 -7.63 -17.08
C ARG A 179 -10.13 -7.22 -18.38
N LEU A 180 -11.42 -6.92 -18.33
CA LEU A 180 -12.20 -6.46 -19.50
C LEU A 180 -11.74 -5.07 -20.01
N THR A 181 -11.23 -4.21 -19.14
CA THR A 181 -10.72 -2.89 -19.53
C THR A 181 -9.32 -2.96 -20.14
N MET A 182 -8.46 -3.87 -19.70
CA MET A 182 -7.13 -4.04 -20.31
C MET A 182 -7.24 -4.66 -21.70
N ASP A 183 -8.07 -5.68 -21.90
CA ASP A 183 -8.34 -6.28 -23.21
C ASP A 183 -9.00 -5.30 -24.19
N ALA A 184 -9.74 -4.30 -23.71
CA ALA A 184 -10.33 -3.25 -24.55
C ALA A 184 -9.34 -2.13 -24.91
N TYR A 185 -8.27 -1.94 -24.14
CA TYR A 185 -7.27 -0.89 -24.39
C TYR A 185 -6.14 -1.32 -25.34
N TRP A 186 -5.94 -2.64 -25.52
CA TRP A 186 -4.86 -3.20 -26.36
C TRP A 186 -5.34 -3.88 -27.63
N LYS A 187 -6.63 -3.75 -27.97
CA LYS A 187 -7.20 -4.05 -29.30
C LYS A 187 -7.39 -2.77 -30.08
#